data_a6377ae4f412c669352238e6565efbcf
#
_entry.id   a6377ae4f412c669352238e6565efbcf
#
_cell.length_a   1.000
_cell.length_b   1.000
_cell.length_c   1.000
_cell.angle_alpha   90.00
_cell.angle_beta   90.00
_cell.angle_gamma   90.00
#
_symmetry.space_group_name_H-M   'P 1'
#
loop_
_entity.id
_entity.type
_entity.pdbx_description
1 polymer ?
#
loop_
_entity_poly.entity_id
_entity_poly.type
_entity_poly.pdbx_seq_one_letter_code
_entity_poly.pdbx_strand_id
1 'polypeptide(L)'
;GQGKVSCTRLIAYAVVRAIADSVPNMKNSYAIDADGKAQLQKRSHVNIGLAVDVDKGNGQRSLVVPVLRHADTLDFAGFLFAYDDIIRKVRANKLTADDYAGANVSLTNPGTIGTVQSVPRLMPGQGVIVGVGSIDYPAEFQGSDERTIVRLGISKVVTITSTYDHRIIQGAESGMFLKYVHELLIGQHNFYADVFRSLGVPYQSVEWHQDSHLIDSEDAMLDKQMQVATLIRVHRVRGHLIADLDPLRWQEPVMPRELDPATYGLTIWDLDREFLTGGVGGVRKSTLGDLLGV
;
A
#
# COMPACT_ATOMS: atom_id res chain seq x y z
N GLY A 1 -4.70 -20.61 1.14
CA GLY A 1 -4.25 -19.51 1.96
C GLY A 1 -3.90 -18.33 1.09
N GLN A 2 -4.67 -17.25 1.22
CA GLN A 2 -4.33 -15.99 0.56
C GLN A 2 -3.00 -15.52 1.13
N GLY A 3 -2.02 -15.28 0.26
CA GLY A 3 -0.68 -14.85 0.67
C GLY A 3 -0.74 -13.46 1.31
N LYS A 4 0.09 -13.25 2.31
CA LYS A 4 0.20 -11.98 3.03
C LYS A 4 0.53 -10.85 2.03
N VAL A 5 -0.34 -9.84 1.92
CA VAL A 5 -0.11 -8.65 1.07
C VAL A 5 1.02 -7.83 1.69
N SER A 6 2.09 -7.56 0.94
CA SER A 6 3.20 -6.71 1.43
C SER A 6 2.94 -5.24 1.12
N CYS A 7 3.47 -4.35 1.97
CA CYS A 7 3.41 -2.90 1.74
C CYS A 7 3.95 -2.50 0.35
N THR A 8 4.97 -3.18 -0.15
CA THR A 8 5.53 -2.90 -1.48
C THR A 8 4.49 -3.07 -2.59
N ARG A 9 3.62 -4.08 -2.51
CA ARG A 9 2.56 -4.32 -3.50
C ARG A 9 1.49 -3.24 -3.44
N LEU A 10 1.10 -2.84 -2.24
CA LEU A 10 0.16 -1.72 -2.04
C LEU A 10 0.72 -0.40 -2.56
N ILE A 11 1.99 -0.10 -2.25
CA ILE A 11 2.66 1.11 -2.75
C ILE A 11 2.76 1.08 -4.29
N ALA A 12 3.14 -0.07 -4.88
CA ALA A 12 3.22 -0.21 -6.33
C ALA A 12 1.86 0.02 -6.99
N TYR A 13 0.79 -0.52 -6.42
CA TYR A 13 -0.58 -0.30 -6.91
C TYR A 13 -1.01 1.16 -6.74
N ALA A 14 -0.73 1.79 -5.59
CA ALA A 14 -1.01 3.20 -5.38
C ALA A 14 -0.28 4.11 -6.38
N VAL A 15 0.96 3.79 -6.74
CA VAL A 15 1.72 4.48 -7.79
C VAL A 15 1.03 4.38 -9.14
N VAL A 16 0.60 3.18 -9.52
CA VAL A 16 -0.14 2.95 -10.79
C VAL A 16 -1.45 3.73 -10.81
N ARG A 17 -2.22 3.67 -9.71
CA ARG A 17 -3.49 4.41 -9.59
C ARG A 17 -3.28 5.92 -9.65
N ALA A 18 -2.27 6.45 -8.94
CA ALA A 18 -1.97 7.87 -8.95
C ALA A 18 -1.63 8.39 -10.37
N ILE A 19 -0.91 7.60 -11.16
CA ILE A 19 -0.65 7.94 -12.56
C ILE A 19 -1.92 7.86 -13.40
N ALA A 20 -2.71 6.81 -13.23
CA ALA A 20 -3.92 6.61 -14.02
C ALA A 20 -4.99 7.67 -13.74
N ASP A 21 -5.21 7.98 -12.45
CA ASP A 21 -6.36 8.76 -11.99
C ASP A 21 -6.08 10.26 -11.86
N SER A 22 -4.83 10.65 -11.55
CA SER A 22 -4.49 12.04 -11.21
C SER A 22 -3.48 12.67 -12.16
N VAL A 23 -2.35 12.02 -12.44
CA VAL A 23 -1.25 12.64 -13.21
C VAL A 23 -0.80 11.73 -14.36
N PRO A 24 -1.61 11.58 -15.42
CA PRO A 24 -1.34 10.64 -16.50
C PRO A 24 -0.08 10.99 -17.31
N ASN A 25 0.44 12.22 -17.22
CA ASN A 25 1.67 12.62 -17.88
C ASN A 25 2.91 11.85 -17.37
N MET A 26 2.88 11.35 -16.13
CA MET A 26 3.98 10.62 -15.53
C MET A 26 4.35 9.32 -16.28
N LYS A 27 3.44 8.75 -17.08
CA LYS A 27 3.71 7.56 -17.92
C LYS A 27 4.31 7.87 -19.27
N ASN A 28 4.35 9.13 -19.70
CA ASN A 28 4.90 9.54 -20.98
C ASN A 28 6.43 9.54 -20.97
N SER A 29 7.04 9.49 -22.13
CA SER A 29 8.50 9.48 -22.25
C SER A 29 8.98 10.47 -23.32
N TYR A 30 10.21 10.93 -23.16
CA TYR A 30 10.91 11.74 -24.13
C TYR A 30 11.62 10.84 -25.13
N ALA A 31 11.57 11.21 -26.39
CA ALA A 31 12.36 10.57 -27.45
C ALA A 31 12.89 11.62 -28.43
N ILE A 32 13.87 11.20 -29.20
CA ILE A 32 14.38 11.96 -30.34
C ILE A 32 14.02 11.15 -31.60
N ASP A 33 13.40 11.78 -32.58
CA ASP A 33 13.08 11.13 -33.86
C ASP A 33 14.31 10.97 -34.75
N ALA A 34 14.11 10.36 -35.91
CA ALA A 34 15.17 10.12 -36.88
C ALA A 34 15.80 11.43 -37.43
N ASP A 35 15.08 12.54 -37.40
CA ASP A 35 15.53 13.87 -37.82
C ASP A 35 16.21 14.67 -36.70
N GLY A 36 16.36 14.06 -35.49
CA GLY A 36 16.96 14.72 -34.35
C GLY A 36 16.00 15.64 -33.57
N LYS A 37 14.68 15.61 -33.85
CA LYS A 37 13.70 16.46 -33.18
C LYS A 37 13.18 15.81 -31.92
N ALA A 38 13.00 16.63 -30.89
CA ALA A 38 12.43 16.23 -29.62
C ALA A 38 10.94 15.84 -29.79
N GLN A 39 10.57 14.69 -29.28
CA GLN A 39 9.22 14.11 -29.32
C GLN A 39 8.73 13.73 -27.95
N LEU A 40 7.48 14.07 -27.64
CA LEU A 40 6.75 13.51 -26.51
C LEU A 40 6.06 12.21 -26.95
N GLN A 41 6.53 11.09 -26.44
CA GLN A 41 5.88 9.81 -26.65
C GLN A 41 4.74 9.62 -25.64
N LYS A 42 3.50 9.80 -26.09
CA LYS A 42 2.32 9.52 -25.28
C LYS A 42 2.11 8.01 -25.18
N ARG A 43 1.97 7.52 -23.95
CA ARG A 43 1.73 6.11 -23.66
C ARG A 43 0.27 5.89 -23.25
N SER A 44 -0.38 4.87 -23.82
CA SER A 44 -1.77 4.55 -23.50
C SER A 44 -1.90 3.99 -22.10
N HIS A 45 -0.99 3.10 -21.70
CA HIS A 45 -1.05 2.37 -20.44
C HIS A 45 0.17 2.59 -19.56
N VAL A 46 0.01 2.30 -18.27
CA VAL A 46 1.11 2.22 -17.30
C VAL A 46 1.73 0.83 -17.38
N ASN A 47 2.97 0.77 -17.81
CA ASN A 47 3.79 -0.44 -17.78
C ASN A 47 4.86 -0.26 -16.72
N ILE A 48 4.66 -0.87 -15.56
CA ILE A 48 5.55 -0.67 -14.42
C ILE A 48 6.66 -1.71 -14.37
N GLY A 49 7.92 -1.25 -14.44
CA GLY A 49 9.11 -2.05 -14.19
C GLY A 49 9.33 -2.22 -12.69
N LEU A 50 9.49 -3.44 -12.24
CA LEU A 50 9.73 -3.77 -10.84
C LEU A 50 11.20 -4.12 -10.64
N ALA A 51 11.94 -3.26 -9.95
CA ALA A 51 13.34 -3.53 -9.65
C ALA A 51 13.45 -4.61 -8.57
N VAL A 52 13.90 -5.79 -8.95
CA VAL A 52 14.06 -6.94 -8.07
C VAL A 52 15.54 -7.31 -7.98
N ASP A 53 16.05 -7.34 -6.76
CA ASP A 53 17.39 -7.79 -6.46
C ASP A 53 17.41 -9.32 -6.30
N VAL A 54 18.23 -9.99 -7.09
CA VAL A 54 18.36 -11.44 -7.11
C VAL A 54 19.74 -11.82 -6.58
N ASP A 55 19.77 -12.60 -5.52
CA ASP A 55 20.99 -13.23 -5.04
C ASP A 55 21.30 -14.45 -5.91
N LYS A 56 22.46 -14.42 -6.59
CA LYS A 56 22.95 -15.53 -7.44
C LYS A 56 23.73 -16.57 -6.66
N GLY A 57 23.86 -16.44 -5.35
CA GLY A 57 24.80 -17.19 -4.54
C GLY A 57 26.22 -16.61 -4.63
N ASN A 58 27.12 -17.10 -3.80
CA ASN A 58 28.53 -16.65 -3.73
C ASN A 58 28.73 -15.14 -3.53
N GLY A 59 27.76 -14.43 -2.95
CA GLY A 59 27.82 -12.97 -2.72
C GLY A 59 27.59 -12.13 -3.99
N GLN A 60 27.28 -12.74 -5.12
CA GLN A 60 26.93 -12.02 -6.34
C GLN A 60 25.44 -11.67 -6.35
N ARG A 61 25.14 -10.39 -6.52
CA ARG A 61 23.78 -9.88 -6.67
C ARG A 61 23.57 -9.37 -8.10
N SER A 62 22.36 -9.51 -8.60
CA SER A 62 21.97 -9.04 -9.91
C SER A 62 20.63 -8.32 -9.80
N LEU A 63 20.54 -7.12 -10.35
CA LEU A 63 19.29 -6.38 -10.46
C LEU A 63 18.59 -6.77 -11.77
N VAL A 64 17.34 -7.17 -11.67
CA VAL A 64 16.45 -7.41 -12.81
C VAL A 64 15.24 -6.47 -12.69
N VAL A 65 14.72 -6.00 -13.83
CA VAL A 65 13.59 -5.06 -13.85
C VAL A 65 12.52 -5.60 -14.81
N PRO A 66 11.82 -6.68 -14.45
CA PRO A 66 10.70 -7.17 -15.25
C PRO A 66 9.54 -6.19 -15.23
N VAL A 67 8.69 -6.24 -16.26
CA VAL A 67 7.64 -5.28 -16.54
C VAL A 67 6.27 -5.89 -16.38
N LEU A 68 5.45 -5.30 -15.51
CA LEU A 68 4.02 -5.56 -15.44
C LEU A 68 3.32 -4.60 -16.41
N ARG A 69 2.79 -5.16 -17.49
CA ARG A 69 2.16 -4.39 -18.56
C ARG A 69 0.71 -4.08 -18.23
N HIS A 70 0.22 -2.96 -18.73
CA HIS A 70 -1.17 -2.49 -18.60
C HIS A 70 -1.67 -2.52 -17.16
N ALA A 71 -0.80 -2.13 -16.22
CA ALA A 71 -1.08 -2.18 -14.80
C ALA A 71 -2.29 -1.33 -14.39
N ASP A 72 -2.54 -0.24 -15.11
CA ASP A 72 -3.66 0.68 -14.92
C ASP A 72 -5.04 0.08 -15.23
N THR A 73 -5.09 -1.01 -15.99
CA THR A 73 -6.36 -1.70 -16.32
C THR A 73 -6.76 -2.77 -15.33
N LEU A 74 -5.89 -3.08 -14.37
CA LEU A 74 -6.11 -4.13 -13.40
C LEU A 74 -6.72 -3.56 -12.11
N ASP A 75 -7.64 -4.30 -11.51
CA ASP A 75 -8.00 -4.13 -10.11
C ASP A 75 -6.87 -4.66 -9.20
N PHE A 76 -7.00 -4.49 -7.89
CA PHE A 76 -5.93 -4.89 -6.98
C PHE A 76 -5.67 -6.40 -6.99
N ALA A 77 -6.69 -7.23 -7.09
CA ALA A 77 -6.54 -8.69 -7.14
C ALA A 77 -5.81 -9.14 -8.41
N GLY A 78 -6.17 -8.59 -9.56
CA GLY A 78 -5.50 -8.84 -10.84
C GLY A 78 -4.06 -8.32 -10.83
N PHE A 79 -3.83 -7.13 -10.27
CA PHE A 79 -2.48 -6.58 -10.09
C PHE A 79 -1.61 -7.47 -9.19
N LEU A 80 -2.15 -7.90 -8.06
CA LEU A 80 -1.44 -8.78 -7.12
C LEU A 80 -1.06 -10.11 -7.77
N PHE A 81 -1.99 -10.71 -8.51
CA PHE A 81 -1.73 -11.94 -9.25
C PHE A 81 -0.61 -11.78 -10.28
N ALA A 82 -0.67 -10.73 -11.09
CA ALA A 82 0.34 -10.44 -12.11
C ALA A 82 1.70 -10.10 -11.48
N TYR A 83 1.71 -9.35 -10.37
CA TYR A 83 2.92 -9.06 -9.60
C TYR A 83 3.57 -10.36 -9.08
N ASP A 84 2.78 -11.23 -8.46
CA ASP A 84 3.28 -12.49 -7.90
C ASP A 84 3.77 -13.47 -8.98
N ASP A 85 3.14 -13.46 -10.16
CA ASP A 85 3.62 -14.23 -11.31
C ASP A 85 5.00 -13.77 -11.77
N ILE A 86 5.21 -12.47 -11.88
CA ILE A 86 6.51 -11.89 -12.21
C ILE A 86 7.56 -12.29 -11.17
N ILE A 87 7.27 -12.12 -9.88
CA ILE A 87 8.22 -12.50 -8.81
C ILE A 87 8.53 -14.00 -8.83
N ARG A 88 7.54 -14.83 -9.15
CA ARG A 88 7.75 -16.28 -9.31
C ARG A 88 8.67 -16.61 -10.47
N LYS A 89 8.49 -15.94 -11.63
CA LYS A 89 9.38 -16.07 -12.79
C LYS A 89 10.80 -15.63 -12.46
N VAL A 90 10.97 -14.51 -11.75
CA VAL A 90 12.27 -14.02 -11.27
C VAL A 90 12.97 -15.10 -10.43
N ARG A 91 12.28 -15.60 -9.40
CA ARG A 91 12.84 -16.61 -8.48
C ARG A 91 13.17 -17.93 -9.18
N ALA A 92 12.40 -18.30 -10.19
CA ALA A 92 12.62 -19.50 -11.00
C ALA A 92 13.65 -19.30 -12.12
N ASN A 93 14.22 -18.11 -12.28
CA ASN A 93 15.10 -17.69 -13.38
C ASN A 93 14.50 -18.00 -14.76
N LYS A 94 13.17 -17.73 -14.92
CA LYS A 94 12.38 -18.00 -16.14
C LYS A 94 11.94 -16.74 -16.86
N LEU A 95 12.61 -15.60 -16.63
CA LEU A 95 12.32 -14.37 -17.36
C LEU A 95 12.81 -14.48 -18.80
N THR A 96 11.99 -13.99 -19.73
CA THR A 96 12.30 -13.88 -21.15
C THR A 96 12.66 -12.45 -21.51
N ALA A 97 13.22 -12.21 -22.70
CA ALA A 97 13.52 -10.86 -23.19
C ALA A 97 12.25 -9.98 -23.24
N ASP A 98 11.09 -10.59 -23.51
CA ASP A 98 9.81 -9.90 -23.57
C ASP A 98 9.35 -9.39 -22.18
N ASP A 99 9.69 -10.09 -21.11
CA ASP A 99 9.36 -9.68 -19.74
C ASP A 99 10.07 -8.37 -19.32
N TYR A 100 11.10 -7.93 -20.06
CA TYR A 100 11.83 -6.70 -19.77
C TYR A 100 11.42 -5.50 -20.65
N ALA A 101 10.60 -5.73 -21.66
CA ALA A 101 10.33 -4.71 -22.68
C ALA A 101 9.16 -3.81 -22.31
N GLY A 102 9.28 -2.52 -22.66
CA GLY A 102 8.17 -1.57 -22.68
C GLY A 102 7.84 -0.89 -21.38
N ALA A 103 8.70 -0.94 -20.35
CA ALA A 103 8.53 -0.16 -19.14
C ALA A 103 8.53 1.35 -19.44
N ASN A 104 7.55 2.07 -18.90
CA ASN A 104 7.49 3.53 -18.96
C ASN A 104 7.49 4.18 -17.57
N VAL A 105 7.32 3.38 -16.53
CA VAL A 105 7.43 3.73 -15.13
C VAL A 105 8.24 2.64 -14.45
N SER A 106 9.02 2.96 -13.44
CA SER A 106 9.72 1.94 -12.64
C SER A 106 9.53 2.20 -11.15
N LEU A 107 9.58 1.11 -10.37
CA LEU A 107 9.59 1.14 -8.92
C LEU A 107 10.76 0.32 -8.38
N THR A 108 11.51 0.94 -7.48
CA THR A 108 12.59 0.28 -6.72
C THR A 108 12.34 0.40 -5.24
N ASN A 109 12.57 -0.67 -4.48
CA ASN A 109 12.39 -0.68 -3.03
C ASN A 109 13.67 -1.12 -2.31
N PRO A 110 14.65 -0.23 -2.15
CA PRO A 110 15.84 -0.50 -1.33
C PRO A 110 15.54 -0.48 0.18
N GLY A 111 14.35 -0.04 0.57
CA GLY A 111 13.92 -0.05 1.98
C GLY A 111 13.87 -1.43 2.61
N THR A 112 13.71 -2.49 1.80
CA THR A 112 13.75 -3.88 2.27
C THR A 112 15.11 -4.30 2.84
N ILE A 113 16.18 -3.57 2.51
CA ILE A 113 17.54 -3.76 3.04
C ILE A 113 17.98 -2.64 3.99
N GLY A 114 17.03 -1.80 4.46
CA GLY A 114 17.26 -0.76 5.46
C GLY A 114 17.58 0.64 4.92
N THR A 115 17.54 0.85 3.61
CA THR A 115 17.77 2.19 3.03
C THR A 115 16.58 3.10 3.32
N VAL A 116 16.79 4.17 4.08
CA VAL A 116 15.71 5.10 4.47
C VAL A 116 15.20 5.93 3.29
N GLN A 117 16.11 6.38 2.43
CA GLN A 117 15.79 7.19 1.26
C GLN A 117 16.71 6.83 0.09
N SER A 118 16.15 6.76 -1.09
CA SER A 118 16.87 6.53 -2.34
C SER A 118 16.46 7.54 -3.39
N VAL A 119 17.40 7.99 -4.21
CA VAL A 119 17.15 8.80 -5.40
C VAL A 119 17.61 7.97 -6.60
N PRO A 120 16.74 7.12 -7.14
CA PRO A 120 17.09 6.22 -8.22
C PRO A 120 17.35 6.99 -9.53
N ARG A 121 18.22 6.44 -10.37
CA ARG A 121 18.49 7.01 -11.68
C ARG A 121 17.40 6.59 -12.66
N LEU A 122 16.82 7.58 -13.37
CA LEU A 122 15.83 7.34 -14.40
C LEU A 122 16.45 6.57 -15.59
N MET A 123 15.74 5.56 -16.05
CA MET A 123 16.18 4.78 -17.21
C MET A 123 15.69 5.43 -18.52
N PRO A 124 16.45 5.28 -19.61
CA PRO A 124 16.02 5.79 -20.91
C PRO A 124 14.64 5.26 -21.32
N GLY A 125 13.82 6.13 -21.91
CA GLY A 125 12.48 5.77 -22.39
C GLY A 125 11.41 5.70 -21.30
N GLN A 126 11.72 6.08 -20.06
CA GLN A 126 10.78 6.14 -18.94
C GLN A 126 10.50 7.59 -18.55
N GLY A 127 9.27 7.84 -18.07
CA GLY A 127 8.86 9.15 -17.54
C GLY A 127 9.28 9.34 -16.09
N VAL A 128 9.12 8.30 -15.28
CA VAL A 128 9.37 8.37 -13.83
C VAL A 128 9.89 7.04 -13.26
N ILE A 129 10.74 7.13 -12.26
CA ILE A 129 11.10 6.03 -11.37
C ILE A 129 10.81 6.43 -9.93
N VAL A 130 10.16 5.55 -9.20
CA VAL A 130 9.78 5.73 -7.79
C VAL A 130 10.70 4.90 -6.90
N GLY A 131 11.30 5.56 -5.91
CA GLY A 131 12.08 4.93 -4.85
C GLY A 131 11.28 4.80 -3.57
N VAL A 132 11.29 3.63 -2.95
CA VAL A 132 10.62 3.36 -1.67
C VAL A 132 11.67 3.09 -0.61
N GLY A 133 11.66 3.88 0.46
CA GLY A 133 12.53 3.71 1.61
C GLY A 133 12.07 2.63 2.59
N SER A 134 12.84 2.43 3.65
CA SER A 134 12.46 1.55 4.75
C SER A 134 11.24 2.08 5.50
N ILE A 135 10.41 1.14 5.97
CA ILE A 135 9.28 1.45 6.85
C ILE A 135 9.76 1.28 8.29
N ASP A 136 9.95 2.39 8.97
CA ASP A 136 10.47 2.40 10.34
C ASP A 136 9.95 3.62 11.11
N TYR A 137 10.16 3.64 12.42
CA TYR A 137 9.86 4.82 13.23
C TYR A 137 10.73 6.01 12.80
N PRO A 138 10.24 7.27 12.96
CA PRO A 138 11.08 8.44 12.77
C PRO A 138 12.37 8.35 13.56
N ALA A 139 13.46 8.91 13.03
CA ALA A 139 14.81 8.76 13.59
C ALA A 139 14.90 9.16 15.08
N GLU A 140 14.10 10.16 15.47
CA GLU A 140 14.02 10.69 16.84
C GLU A 140 13.48 9.66 17.83
N PHE A 141 12.71 8.66 17.36
CA PHE A 141 12.04 7.66 18.19
C PHE A 141 12.61 6.25 18.06
N GLN A 142 13.58 6.01 17.18
CA GLN A 142 14.14 4.67 16.96
C GLN A 142 14.84 4.08 18.20
N GLY A 143 15.31 4.93 19.11
CA GLY A 143 15.89 4.51 20.40
C GLY A 143 14.88 4.44 21.56
N SER A 144 13.61 4.74 21.32
CA SER A 144 12.59 4.75 22.36
C SER A 144 12.10 3.33 22.66
N ASP A 145 11.72 3.09 23.92
CA ASP A 145 11.08 1.85 24.30
C ASP A 145 9.64 1.76 23.74
N GLU A 146 9.15 0.54 23.62
CA GLU A 146 7.83 0.28 23.04
C GLU A 146 6.66 0.97 23.77
N ARG A 147 6.75 1.12 25.10
CA ARG A 147 5.72 1.80 25.88
C ARG A 147 5.68 3.30 25.55
N THR A 148 6.83 3.90 25.35
CA THR A 148 6.94 5.31 24.95
C THR A 148 6.39 5.51 23.55
N ILE A 149 6.71 4.63 22.60
CA ILE A 149 6.17 4.64 21.23
C ILE A 149 4.63 4.58 21.25
N VAL A 150 4.08 3.62 21.99
CA VAL A 150 2.62 3.44 22.11
C VAL A 150 1.97 4.63 22.80
N ARG A 151 2.53 5.10 23.92
CA ARG A 151 2.01 6.25 24.67
C ARG A 151 1.94 7.52 23.85
N LEU A 152 2.95 7.75 23.01
CA LEU A 152 3.01 8.93 22.14
C LEU A 152 2.25 8.73 20.82
N GLY A 153 1.73 7.53 20.54
CA GLY A 153 1.03 7.23 19.31
C GLY A 153 1.92 7.35 18.06
N ILE A 154 3.21 7.05 18.19
CA ILE A 154 4.15 7.18 17.09
C ILE A 154 3.93 6.05 16.09
N SER A 155 3.67 6.42 14.84
CA SER A 155 3.53 5.49 13.71
C SER A 155 4.82 5.37 12.93
N LYS A 156 5.00 4.22 12.26
CA LYS A 156 6.07 4.05 11.29
C LYS A 156 5.81 4.91 10.06
N VAL A 157 6.88 5.42 9.50
CA VAL A 157 6.86 6.25 8.29
C VAL A 157 7.65 5.60 7.16
N VAL A 158 7.36 5.99 5.94
CA VAL A 158 8.10 5.59 4.74
C VAL A 158 8.38 6.81 3.89
N THR A 159 9.60 6.93 3.39
CA THR A 159 9.95 7.97 2.42
C THR A 159 9.76 7.42 1.02
N ILE A 160 8.95 8.09 0.21
CA ILE A 160 8.75 7.78 -1.21
C ILE A 160 9.30 8.93 -2.03
N THR A 161 10.18 8.63 -2.98
CA THR A 161 10.82 9.59 -3.86
C THR A 161 10.43 9.35 -5.31
N SER A 162 10.42 10.41 -6.13
CA SER A 162 10.26 10.29 -7.57
C SER A 162 11.41 10.98 -8.30
N THR A 163 12.02 10.28 -9.24
CA THR A 163 12.94 10.86 -10.23
C THR A 163 12.24 10.81 -11.58
N TYR A 164 12.16 11.93 -12.27
CA TYR A 164 11.38 12.06 -13.49
C TYR A 164 12.13 12.83 -14.58
N ASP A 165 11.67 12.70 -15.81
CA ASP A 165 12.24 13.44 -16.95
C ASP A 165 11.68 14.86 -16.99
N HIS A 166 12.47 15.81 -16.52
CA HIS A 166 12.04 17.22 -16.39
C HIS A 166 11.83 17.92 -17.76
N ARG A 167 12.20 17.26 -18.87
CA ARG A 167 11.93 17.78 -20.23
C ARG A 167 10.44 17.69 -20.57
N ILE A 168 9.70 16.76 -19.94
CA ILE A 168 8.29 16.47 -20.24
C ILE A 168 7.38 16.52 -19.00
N ILE A 169 7.93 16.42 -17.80
CA ILE A 169 7.19 16.43 -16.53
C ILE A 169 7.66 17.64 -15.72
N GLN A 170 6.70 18.42 -15.22
CA GLN A 170 7.00 19.58 -14.40
C GLN A 170 7.07 19.20 -12.91
N GLY A 171 7.79 20.01 -12.10
CA GLY A 171 7.90 19.78 -10.66
C GLY A 171 6.57 19.74 -9.94
N ALA A 172 5.61 20.58 -10.34
CA ALA A 172 4.25 20.58 -9.82
C ALA A 172 3.52 19.26 -10.08
N GLU A 173 3.69 18.65 -11.26
CA GLU A 173 3.09 17.35 -11.59
C GLU A 173 3.67 16.23 -10.72
N SER A 174 4.99 16.23 -10.50
CA SER A 174 5.63 15.29 -9.57
C SER A 174 5.15 15.48 -8.14
N GLY A 175 4.98 16.73 -7.69
CA GLY A 175 4.42 17.04 -6.38
C GLY A 175 2.99 16.54 -6.22
N MET A 176 2.12 16.79 -7.20
CA MET A 176 0.74 16.29 -7.23
C MET A 176 0.68 14.77 -7.25
N PHE A 177 1.54 14.14 -8.02
CA PHE A 177 1.65 12.68 -8.08
C PHE A 177 1.97 12.08 -6.71
N LEU A 178 3.04 12.57 -6.04
CA LEU A 178 3.42 12.07 -4.71
C LEU A 178 2.36 12.36 -3.65
N LYS A 179 1.70 13.53 -3.72
CA LYS A 179 0.58 13.88 -2.87
C LYS A 179 -0.57 12.87 -3.03
N TYR A 180 -0.93 12.54 -4.27
CA TYR A 180 -2.02 11.58 -4.52
C TYR A 180 -1.65 10.16 -4.07
N VAL A 181 -0.40 9.71 -4.27
CA VAL A 181 0.10 8.45 -3.71
C VAL A 181 -0.05 8.43 -2.18
N HIS A 182 0.32 9.53 -1.51
CA HIS A 182 0.15 9.67 -0.07
C HIS A 182 -1.33 9.56 0.33
N GLU A 183 -2.22 10.29 -0.34
CA GLU A 183 -3.67 10.27 -0.07
C GLU A 183 -4.25 8.86 -0.21
N LEU A 184 -3.87 8.10 -1.25
CA LEU A 184 -4.29 6.72 -1.43
C LEU A 184 -3.81 5.84 -0.26
N LEU A 185 -2.52 5.95 0.11
CA LEU A 185 -1.93 5.11 1.15
C LEU A 185 -2.47 5.38 2.56
N ILE A 186 -2.98 6.59 2.82
CA ILE A 186 -3.68 6.92 4.08
C ILE A 186 -5.20 6.64 4.01
N GLY A 187 -5.69 6.01 2.93
CA GLY A 187 -7.06 5.52 2.81
C GLY A 187 -8.05 6.49 2.17
N GLN A 188 -7.60 7.62 1.62
CA GLN A 188 -8.49 8.51 0.87
C GLN A 188 -8.87 7.89 -0.49
N HIS A 189 -9.84 8.50 -1.16
CA HIS A 189 -10.34 8.08 -2.48
C HIS A 189 -10.89 6.64 -2.51
N ASN A 190 -11.39 6.12 -1.38
CA ASN A 190 -11.90 4.75 -1.23
C ASN A 190 -10.86 3.65 -1.57
N PHE A 191 -9.56 3.98 -1.53
CA PHE A 191 -8.49 3.09 -1.99
C PHE A 191 -8.55 1.71 -1.34
N TYR A 192 -8.62 1.65 -0.01
CA TYR A 192 -8.69 0.36 0.69
C TYR A 192 -10.04 -0.32 0.52
N ALA A 193 -11.13 0.42 0.39
CA ALA A 193 -12.44 -0.17 0.09
C ALA A 193 -12.41 -0.91 -1.26
N ASP A 194 -11.78 -0.31 -2.28
CA ASP A 194 -11.62 -0.94 -3.58
C ASP A 194 -10.65 -2.13 -3.54
N VAL A 195 -9.56 -2.02 -2.78
CA VAL A 195 -8.62 -3.14 -2.53
C VAL A 195 -9.35 -4.32 -1.89
N PHE A 196 -10.10 -4.10 -0.81
CA PHE A 196 -10.83 -5.16 -0.12
C PHE A 196 -11.94 -5.76 -0.98
N ARG A 197 -12.67 -4.92 -1.73
CA ARG A 197 -13.69 -5.40 -2.66
C ARG A 197 -13.09 -6.32 -3.73
N SER A 198 -11.96 -5.95 -4.31
CA SER A 198 -11.29 -6.76 -5.33
C SER A 198 -10.78 -8.09 -4.78
N LEU A 199 -10.42 -8.13 -3.50
CA LEU A 199 -9.98 -9.36 -2.80
C LEU A 199 -11.14 -10.20 -2.27
N GLY A 200 -12.39 -9.75 -2.44
CA GLY A 200 -13.57 -10.44 -1.89
C GLY A 200 -13.66 -10.37 -0.35
N VAL A 201 -13.05 -9.36 0.27
CA VAL A 201 -13.16 -9.14 1.71
C VAL A 201 -14.50 -8.45 2.00
N PRO A 202 -15.36 -9.01 2.87
CA PRO A 202 -16.78 -8.64 2.96
C PRO A 202 -17.08 -7.38 3.78
N TYR A 203 -16.07 -6.64 4.24
CA TYR A 203 -16.30 -5.42 5.01
C TYR A 203 -15.44 -4.25 4.50
N GLN A 204 -15.88 -3.03 4.83
CA GLN A 204 -15.15 -1.83 4.49
C GLN A 204 -13.95 -1.64 5.41
N SER A 205 -12.86 -1.12 4.86
CA SER A 205 -11.69 -0.77 5.66
C SER A 205 -11.99 0.42 6.58
N VAL A 206 -11.28 0.47 7.72
CA VAL A 206 -11.30 1.64 8.59
C VAL A 206 -10.62 2.80 7.86
N GLU A 207 -11.33 3.92 7.72
CA GLU A 207 -10.76 5.14 7.14
C GLU A 207 -9.85 5.83 8.14
N TRP A 208 -8.76 6.43 7.62
CA TRP A 208 -7.88 7.24 8.45
C TRP A 208 -8.57 8.55 8.86
N HIS A 209 -8.54 8.83 10.14
CA HIS A 209 -8.93 10.11 10.70
C HIS A 209 -7.75 10.71 11.47
N GLN A 210 -7.59 12.03 11.34
CA GLN A 210 -6.60 12.72 12.16
C GLN A 210 -7.02 12.64 13.63
N ASP A 211 -6.14 12.15 14.49
CA ASP A 211 -6.36 12.17 15.94
C ASP A 211 -6.45 13.64 16.40
N SER A 212 -7.63 14.06 16.80
CA SER A 212 -7.88 15.38 17.36
C SER A 212 -8.02 15.31 18.88
N HIS A 213 -6.98 14.82 19.56
CA HIS A 213 -7.06 14.65 21.01
C HIS A 213 -6.77 15.94 21.77
N LEU A 214 -7.82 16.46 22.41
CA LEU A 214 -7.75 17.44 23.49
C LEU A 214 -7.61 16.76 24.87
N ILE A 215 -7.47 15.44 24.91
CA ILE A 215 -7.52 14.60 26.11
C ILE A 215 -6.12 14.02 26.37
N ASP A 216 -5.77 13.82 27.63
CA ASP A 216 -4.52 13.19 28.04
C ASP A 216 -4.39 11.80 27.36
N SER A 217 -3.16 11.42 27.02
CA SER A 217 -2.84 10.20 26.27
C SER A 217 -3.31 8.93 26.99
N GLU A 218 -3.35 8.93 28.34
CA GLU A 218 -3.82 7.80 29.13
C GLU A 218 -5.35 7.68 29.05
N ASP A 219 -6.07 8.78 29.16
CA ASP A 219 -7.53 8.81 29.04
C ASP A 219 -7.96 8.43 27.62
N ALA A 220 -7.25 8.91 26.58
CA ALA A 220 -7.50 8.54 25.20
C ALA A 220 -7.30 7.03 24.95
N MET A 221 -6.31 6.41 25.63
CA MET A 221 -6.05 4.99 25.51
C MET A 221 -7.11 4.15 26.24
N LEU A 222 -7.59 4.63 27.39
CA LEU A 222 -8.70 4.04 28.12
C LEU A 222 -10.00 4.11 27.31
N ASP A 223 -10.28 5.26 26.70
CA ASP A 223 -11.46 5.43 25.83
C ASP A 223 -11.41 4.46 24.65
N LYS A 224 -10.29 4.35 23.96
CA LYS A 224 -10.12 3.38 22.86
C LYS A 224 -10.29 1.94 23.34
N GLN A 225 -9.78 1.59 24.52
CA GLN A 225 -9.98 0.26 25.11
C GLN A 225 -11.48 0.00 25.39
N MET A 226 -12.21 0.98 25.88
CA MET A 226 -13.65 0.86 26.10
C MET A 226 -14.41 0.70 24.78
N GLN A 227 -14.02 1.42 23.75
CA GLN A 227 -14.62 1.31 22.42
C GLN A 227 -14.36 -0.06 21.79
N VAL A 228 -13.15 -0.61 21.90
CA VAL A 228 -12.85 -1.97 21.45
C VAL A 228 -13.66 -3.01 22.24
N ALA A 229 -13.79 -2.86 23.55
CA ALA A 229 -14.61 -3.76 24.36
C ALA A 229 -16.10 -3.71 23.94
N THR A 230 -16.59 -2.52 23.60
CA THR A 230 -17.96 -2.33 23.09
C THR A 230 -18.12 -2.97 21.71
N LEU A 231 -17.16 -2.77 20.80
CA LEU A 231 -17.15 -3.37 19.47
C LEU A 231 -17.17 -4.91 19.56
N ILE A 232 -16.33 -5.51 20.42
CA ILE A 232 -16.33 -6.94 20.68
C ILE A 232 -17.71 -7.42 21.14
N ARG A 233 -18.32 -6.70 22.07
CA ARG A 233 -19.65 -7.04 22.61
C ARG A 233 -20.72 -7.01 21.52
N VAL A 234 -20.70 -5.98 20.67
CA VAL A 234 -21.66 -5.83 19.57
C VAL A 234 -21.47 -6.92 18.53
N HIS A 235 -20.24 -7.25 18.17
CA HIS A 235 -19.95 -8.38 17.26
C HIS A 235 -20.42 -9.73 17.80
N ARG A 236 -20.29 -9.97 19.11
CA ARG A 236 -20.81 -11.21 19.75
C ARG A 236 -22.34 -11.31 19.69
N VAL A 237 -23.05 -10.19 19.72
CA VAL A 237 -24.51 -10.17 19.69
C VAL A 237 -25.04 -10.11 18.26
N ARG A 238 -24.43 -9.32 17.39
CA ARG A 238 -24.95 -8.99 16.04
C ARG A 238 -24.03 -9.37 14.88
N GLY A 239 -22.87 -9.97 15.14
CA GLY A 239 -21.93 -10.37 14.08
C GLY A 239 -22.53 -11.33 13.05
N HIS A 240 -23.60 -12.05 13.40
CA HIS A 240 -24.33 -12.88 12.45
C HIS A 240 -24.95 -12.10 11.28
N LEU A 241 -25.14 -10.77 11.42
CA LEU A 241 -25.69 -9.90 10.36
C LEU A 241 -24.71 -9.69 9.20
N ILE A 242 -23.41 -9.88 9.44
CA ILE A 242 -22.35 -9.77 8.42
C ILE A 242 -21.77 -11.14 8.02
N ALA A 243 -22.23 -12.20 8.68
CA ALA A 243 -21.79 -13.54 8.34
C ALA A 243 -22.36 -13.96 6.96
N ASP A 244 -21.53 -14.58 6.13
CA ASP A 244 -21.95 -15.14 4.83
C ASP A 244 -22.81 -16.41 5.10
N LEU A 245 -24.08 -16.18 5.37
CA LEU A 245 -25.07 -17.23 5.65
C LEU A 245 -25.97 -17.53 4.44
N ASP A 246 -25.84 -16.78 3.36
CA ASP A 246 -26.64 -16.97 2.15
C ASP A 246 -25.86 -17.79 1.11
N PRO A 247 -26.14 -19.11 0.99
CA PRO A 247 -25.47 -19.97 0.02
C PRO A 247 -25.76 -19.57 -1.44
N LEU A 248 -26.80 -18.77 -1.67
CA LEU A 248 -27.19 -18.30 -2.99
C LEU A 248 -26.61 -16.92 -3.35
N ARG A 249 -26.04 -16.21 -2.35
CA ARG A 249 -25.45 -14.87 -2.51
C ARG A 249 -26.35 -13.85 -3.21
N TRP A 250 -27.63 -13.86 -2.87
CA TRP A 250 -28.62 -12.98 -3.48
C TRP A 250 -28.47 -11.52 -3.05
N GLN A 251 -27.87 -11.29 -1.88
CA GLN A 251 -27.59 -9.95 -1.37
C GLN A 251 -26.17 -9.89 -0.83
N GLU A 252 -25.42 -8.85 -1.21
CA GLU A 252 -24.16 -8.54 -0.55
C GLU A 252 -24.46 -8.08 0.88
N PRO A 253 -23.76 -8.61 1.91
CA PRO A 253 -23.96 -8.17 3.27
C PRO A 253 -23.57 -6.70 3.39
N VAL A 254 -24.50 -5.86 3.83
CA VAL A 254 -24.24 -4.45 4.13
C VAL A 254 -23.72 -4.36 5.55
N MET A 255 -22.56 -3.72 5.75
CA MET A 255 -21.99 -3.51 7.07
C MET A 255 -22.93 -2.61 7.92
N PRO A 256 -23.55 -3.12 9.00
CA PRO A 256 -24.31 -2.29 9.92
C PRO A 256 -23.38 -1.30 10.62
N ARG A 257 -23.81 -0.04 10.79
CA ARG A 257 -23.01 1.03 11.43
C ARG A 257 -22.45 0.61 12.82
N GLU A 258 -23.21 -0.17 13.54
CA GLU A 258 -22.84 -0.67 14.87
C GLU A 258 -21.75 -1.77 14.87
N LEU A 259 -21.46 -2.36 13.71
CA LEU A 259 -20.36 -3.33 13.52
C LEU A 259 -19.12 -2.69 12.87
N ASP A 260 -19.26 -1.44 12.41
CA ASP A 260 -18.17 -0.70 11.79
C ASP A 260 -17.25 -0.10 12.88
N PRO A 261 -15.96 -0.46 12.90
CA PRO A 261 -14.97 0.11 13.83
C PRO A 261 -14.90 1.65 13.77
N ALA A 262 -15.13 2.25 12.61
CA ALA A 262 -15.12 3.71 12.45
C ALA A 262 -16.19 4.40 13.30
N THR A 263 -17.32 3.76 13.57
CA THR A 263 -18.38 4.26 14.47
C THR A 263 -17.88 4.46 15.90
N TYR A 264 -16.84 3.74 16.29
CA TYR A 264 -16.21 3.80 17.60
C TYR A 264 -14.93 4.66 17.62
N GLY A 265 -14.68 5.45 16.59
CA GLY A 265 -13.48 6.28 16.48
C GLY A 265 -12.19 5.48 16.36
N LEU A 266 -12.28 4.19 15.98
CA LEU A 266 -11.12 3.36 15.69
C LEU A 266 -10.66 3.60 14.26
N THR A 267 -9.35 3.68 14.07
CA THR A 267 -8.71 4.03 12.81
C THR A 267 -7.78 2.92 12.34
N ILE A 268 -7.28 3.02 11.11
CA ILE A 268 -6.26 2.09 10.59
C ILE A 268 -5.00 2.07 11.47
N TRP A 269 -4.71 3.14 12.18
CA TRP A 269 -3.58 3.26 13.11
C TRP A 269 -3.76 2.47 14.40
N ASP A 270 -4.97 2.02 14.68
CA ASP A 270 -5.27 1.20 15.83
C ASP A 270 -5.18 -0.30 15.52
N LEU A 271 -5.05 -0.69 14.24
CA LEU A 271 -5.03 -2.09 13.82
C LEU A 271 -3.89 -2.90 14.44
N ASP A 272 -2.70 -2.30 14.54
CA ASP A 272 -1.51 -2.94 15.13
C ASP A 272 -1.42 -2.76 16.65
N ARG A 273 -2.36 -2.03 17.27
CA ARG A 273 -2.38 -1.83 18.72
C ARG A 273 -3.00 -3.02 19.44
N GLU A 274 -2.39 -3.41 20.57
CA GLU A 274 -2.93 -4.45 21.44
C GLU A 274 -4.00 -3.91 22.38
N PHE A 275 -5.12 -4.64 22.42
CA PHE A 275 -6.23 -4.37 23.32
C PHE A 275 -6.57 -5.60 24.19
N LEU A 276 -7.16 -5.37 25.36
CA LEU A 276 -7.72 -6.42 26.20
C LEU A 276 -8.98 -6.97 25.52
N THR A 277 -9.03 -8.29 25.34
CA THR A 277 -10.10 -8.96 24.58
C THR A 277 -11.28 -9.39 25.44
N GLY A 278 -11.13 -9.33 26.78
CA GLY A 278 -12.12 -9.95 27.69
C GLY A 278 -12.22 -11.47 27.54
N GLY A 279 -11.16 -12.13 27.01
CA GLY A 279 -11.09 -13.59 26.84
C GLY A 279 -11.63 -14.11 25.52
N VAL A 280 -11.88 -13.24 24.55
CA VAL A 280 -12.24 -13.66 23.18
C VAL A 280 -11.06 -14.42 22.55
N GLY A 281 -11.36 -15.55 21.88
CA GLY A 281 -10.33 -16.40 21.29
C GLY A 281 -9.41 -17.10 22.30
N GLY A 282 -9.73 -17.06 23.61
CA GLY A 282 -8.90 -17.65 24.64
C GLY A 282 -7.62 -16.85 24.98
N VAL A 283 -7.45 -15.68 24.38
CA VAL A 283 -6.28 -14.81 24.59
C VAL A 283 -6.67 -13.59 25.43
N ARG A 284 -5.75 -13.12 26.28
CA ARG A 284 -5.98 -11.95 27.13
C ARG A 284 -5.84 -10.63 26.36
N LYS A 285 -4.96 -10.61 25.39
CA LYS A 285 -4.70 -9.45 24.52
C LYS A 285 -4.59 -9.90 23.07
N SER A 286 -5.03 -9.05 22.16
CA SER A 286 -4.88 -9.22 20.71
C SER A 286 -4.80 -7.87 20.04
N THR A 287 -4.23 -7.80 18.85
CA THR A 287 -4.30 -6.59 18.03
C THR A 287 -5.73 -6.36 17.54
N LEU A 288 -6.08 -5.10 17.22
CA LEU A 288 -7.38 -4.81 16.62
C LEU A 288 -7.51 -5.51 15.26
N GLY A 289 -6.43 -5.58 14.49
CA GLY A 289 -6.40 -6.28 13.20
C GLY A 289 -6.76 -7.76 13.35
N ASP A 290 -6.12 -8.48 14.30
CA ASP A 290 -6.44 -9.89 14.56
C ASP A 290 -7.89 -10.09 15.03
N LEU A 291 -8.42 -9.14 15.82
CA LEU A 291 -9.82 -9.19 16.29
C LEU A 291 -10.82 -9.01 15.14
N LEU A 292 -10.46 -8.22 14.14
CA LEU A 292 -11.29 -7.97 12.95
C LEU A 292 -11.06 -9.01 11.83
N GLY A 293 -10.02 -9.83 11.94
CA GLY A 293 -9.64 -10.83 10.93
C GLY A 293 -8.96 -10.22 9.70
N VAL A 294 -8.25 -9.11 9.88
CA VAL A 294 -7.57 -8.35 8.80
C VAL A 294 -6.08 -8.64 8.77
#